data_b0e9951a7d0a6ebc695859ab8cf10adf
#
_entry.id   b0e9951a7d0a6ebc695859ab8cf10adf
#
_cell.length_a   1.000
_cell.length_b   1.000
_cell.length_c   1.000
_cell.angle_alpha   90.00
_cell.angle_beta   90.00
_cell.angle_gamma   90.00
#
_symmetry.space_group_name_H-M   'P 1'
#
loop_
_entity.id
_entity.type
_entity.pdbx_description
1 polymer ?
#
loop_
_entity_poly.entity_id
_entity_poly.type
_entity_poly.pdbx_seq_one_letter_code
_entity_poly.pdbx_strand_id
1 'polypeptide(L)'
;MKMTINLRNVFGCLCVFLSTAASGQQLKADDNAIVKSGNARFTVLTPEMIRIEYSDKGVFEDRATFVVQNRKMDVVPSFTKSEDNDFVYITTDKLTLKYRKNTDPRTIPASPANLSVVMKHNGQDVLWYPGKPDPLNLKGTCRTLDGSNGDNKRAEMEDGIISRSGWAVIDDSWTKARPDGSRSFAFAPNGEVGFDWWAERTDPYAMDTYFMGYGSDYKKAIGDFTKIAGKIPLPPAYVFGYWYSKYESYSADDYRQIMKDLADNDIPADVMILDMDWHWNGDGNSQSAGIGGWTGWSWNTNLIPAPTGLLKEIHDKNFKIALNLHPADGIDKTESPSYFAQISSALGGKYVSGNNIPWYLDYADFSKAFFNTIIREHESEGVDFWWLDWQQHLTSPYTSGLGQTFW
;
A
#
# COMPACT_ATOMS: atom_id res chain seq x y z
N MET A 1 -45.81 -44.35 27.06
CA MET A 1 -44.64 -44.28 26.17
C MET A 1 -44.45 -42.80 25.83
N LYS A 2 -43.58 -42.07 26.57
CA LYS A 2 -43.33 -40.65 26.37
C LYS A 2 -42.03 -40.53 25.58
N MET A 3 -42.15 -39.95 24.42
CA MET A 3 -41.03 -39.65 23.54
C MET A 3 -40.51 -38.24 23.86
N THR A 4 -39.32 -38.17 24.44
CA THR A 4 -38.65 -36.90 24.78
C THR A 4 -37.74 -36.53 23.63
N ILE A 5 -38.09 -35.48 22.92
CA ILE A 5 -37.23 -34.90 21.88
C ILE A 5 -36.30 -33.87 22.55
N ASN A 6 -34.99 -34.17 22.52
CA ASN A 6 -33.93 -33.25 22.93
C ASN A 6 -33.60 -32.31 21.78
N LEU A 7 -34.08 -31.08 21.86
CA LEU A 7 -33.58 -29.97 21.00
C LEU A 7 -32.25 -29.47 21.59
N ARG A 8 -31.13 -29.89 21.06
CA ARG A 8 -29.87 -29.21 21.24
C ARG A 8 -29.79 -28.07 20.21
N ASN A 9 -29.75 -26.85 20.73
CA ASN A 9 -29.58 -25.62 20.00
C ASN A 9 -28.31 -25.66 19.15
N VAL A 10 -28.47 -25.70 17.83
CA VAL A 10 -27.44 -25.34 16.87
C VAL A 10 -27.56 -23.84 16.68
N PHE A 11 -26.83 -23.05 17.46
CA PHE A 11 -26.54 -21.67 17.12
C PHE A 11 -25.46 -21.69 16.05
N GLY A 12 -25.87 -21.81 14.82
CA GLY A 12 -25.04 -21.46 13.67
C GLY A 12 -24.87 -19.94 13.69
N CYS A 13 -23.70 -19.46 14.11
CA CYS A 13 -23.29 -18.10 13.87
C CYS A 13 -23.12 -17.94 12.37
N LEU A 14 -24.19 -17.50 11.70
CA LEU A 14 -24.12 -17.02 10.33
C LEU A 14 -23.42 -15.65 10.38
N CYS A 15 -22.09 -15.67 10.32
CA CYS A 15 -21.33 -14.48 10.01
C CYS A 15 -21.66 -14.12 8.56
N VAL A 16 -22.71 -13.34 8.37
CA VAL A 16 -22.93 -12.60 7.15
C VAL A 16 -21.78 -11.59 7.08
N PHE A 17 -20.73 -11.95 6.37
CA PHE A 17 -19.83 -10.98 5.81
C PHE A 17 -20.68 -10.14 4.84
N LEU A 18 -21.28 -9.09 5.36
CA LEU A 18 -21.60 -7.94 4.55
C LEU A 18 -20.27 -7.42 4.03
N SER A 19 -19.79 -7.99 2.91
CA SER A 19 -18.98 -7.25 1.99
C SER A 19 -19.87 -6.07 1.58
N THR A 20 -19.75 -4.96 2.30
CA THR A 20 -20.07 -3.68 1.72
C THR A 20 -19.13 -3.59 0.53
N ALA A 21 -19.59 -4.02 -0.65
CA ALA A 21 -19.10 -3.49 -1.87
C ALA A 21 -19.11 -1.98 -1.63
N ALA A 22 -17.95 -1.39 -1.41
CA ALA A 22 -17.77 0.03 -1.48
C ALA A 22 -18.10 0.35 -2.93
N SER A 23 -19.41 0.49 -3.22
CA SER A 23 -19.85 1.18 -4.42
C SER A 23 -18.98 2.43 -4.44
N GLY A 24 -18.22 2.65 -5.52
CA GLY A 24 -17.32 3.77 -5.65
C GLY A 24 -18.07 5.09 -5.54
N GLN A 25 -18.54 5.39 -4.35
CA GLN A 25 -19.08 6.68 -3.98
C GLN A 25 -17.91 7.62 -4.14
N GLN A 26 -18.01 8.49 -5.15
CA GLN A 26 -17.10 9.60 -5.30
C GLN A 26 -17.10 10.36 -3.98
N LEU A 27 -16.07 10.12 -3.17
CA LEU A 27 -15.89 10.80 -1.89
C LEU A 27 -15.26 12.18 -2.13
N LYS A 28 -15.88 12.90 -3.09
CA LYS A 28 -15.57 14.28 -3.43
C LYS A 28 -15.87 15.18 -2.24
N ALA A 29 -15.07 16.20 -2.04
CA ALA A 29 -15.33 17.25 -1.06
C ALA A 29 -16.68 17.94 -1.34
N ASP A 30 -17.28 18.50 -0.30
CA ASP A 30 -18.45 19.38 -0.42
C ASP A 30 -18.11 20.56 -1.33
N ASP A 31 -19.05 20.93 -2.22
CA ASP A 31 -18.84 22.03 -3.15
C ASP A 31 -18.60 23.38 -2.43
N ASN A 32 -19.13 23.55 -1.23
CA ASN A 32 -18.89 24.74 -0.40
C ASN A 32 -17.45 24.81 0.15
N ALA A 33 -16.70 23.70 0.17
CA ALA A 33 -15.30 23.68 0.54
C ALA A 33 -14.36 24.00 -0.63
N ILE A 34 -14.89 24.12 -1.86
CA ILE A 34 -14.11 24.22 -3.09
C ILE A 34 -14.08 25.66 -3.61
N VAL A 35 -12.88 26.15 -3.90
CA VAL A 35 -12.63 27.41 -4.57
C VAL A 35 -11.90 27.15 -5.89
N LYS A 36 -12.46 27.60 -7.00
CA LYS A 36 -11.85 27.52 -8.34
C LYS A 36 -11.35 28.88 -8.80
N SER A 37 -10.20 28.88 -9.49
CA SER A 37 -9.63 30.07 -10.15
C SER A 37 -8.88 29.63 -11.41
N GLY A 38 -9.54 29.74 -12.57
CA GLY A 38 -9.00 29.23 -13.83
C GLY A 38 -8.69 27.74 -13.75
N ASN A 39 -7.44 27.39 -14.04
CA ASN A 39 -6.91 26.02 -14.02
C ASN A 39 -6.48 25.53 -12.62
N ALA A 40 -6.72 26.33 -11.57
CA ALA A 40 -6.45 25.94 -10.19
C ALA A 40 -7.75 25.62 -9.44
N ARG A 41 -7.67 24.62 -8.54
CA ARG A 41 -8.74 24.27 -7.60
C ARG A 41 -8.13 24.13 -6.20
N PHE A 42 -8.79 24.75 -5.23
CA PHE A 42 -8.42 24.67 -3.83
C PHE A 42 -9.57 24.07 -3.05
N THR A 43 -9.30 23.14 -2.15
CA THR A 43 -10.31 22.54 -1.29
C THR A 43 -9.89 22.67 0.17
N VAL A 44 -10.69 23.40 0.95
CA VAL A 44 -10.45 23.57 2.39
C VAL A 44 -11.01 22.36 3.11
N LEU A 45 -10.13 21.46 3.56
CA LEU A 45 -10.49 20.20 4.23
C LEU A 45 -10.62 20.38 5.75
N THR A 46 -9.68 21.07 6.35
CA THR A 46 -9.76 21.52 7.76
C THR A 46 -9.23 22.96 7.84
N PRO A 47 -9.37 23.65 8.97
CA PRO A 47 -8.75 24.98 9.11
C PRO A 47 -7.23 24.99 8.85
N GLU A 48 -6.56 23.85 9.07
CA GLU A 48 -5.12 23.67 8.91
C GLU A 48 -4.72 22.94 7.61
N MET A 49 -5.69 22.38 6.85
CA MET A 49 -5.40 21.53 5.68
C MET A 49 -6.13 22.04 4.43
N ILE A 50 -5.36 22.34 3.39
CA ILE A 50 -5.89 22.73 2.07
C ILE A 50 -5.29 21.83 1.00
N ARG A 51 -6.15 21.21 0.17
CA ARG A 51 -5.77 20.58 -1.08
C ARG A 51 -5.57 21.66 -2.14
N ILE A 52 -4.52 21.53 -2.92
CA ILE A 52 -4.10 22.46 -3.96
C ILE A 52 -3.91 21.68 -5.24
N GLU A 53 -4.69 22.01 -6.25
CA GLU A 53 -4.65 21.35 -7.54
C GLU A 53 -4.44 22.35 -8.65
N TYR A 54 -3.69 21.93 -9.67
CA TYR A 54 -3.55 22.67 -10.92
C TYR A 54 -3.49 21.70 -12.11
N SER A 55 -4.24 21.98 -13.15
CA SER A 55 -4.26 21.19 -14.37
C SER A 55 -4.31 22.12 -15.58
N ASP A 56 -3.36 21.99 -16.49
CA ASP A 56 -3.35 22.76 -17.73
C ASP A 56 -4.62 22.55 -18.57
N LYS A 57 -5.30 21.42 -18.36
CA LYS A 57 -6.57 21.08 -19.02
C LYS A 57 -7.81 21.53 -18.25
N GLY A 58 -7.67 22.07 -17.03
CA GLY A 58 -8.77 22.43 -16.14
C GLY A 58 -9.59 21.24 -15.63
N VAL A 59 -9.04 20.03 -15.67
CA VAL A 59 -9.67 18.80 -15.15
C VAL A 59 -9.00 18.35 -13.87
N PHE A 60 -9.79 17.87 -12.92
CA PHE A 60 -9.34 17.56 -11.57
C PHE A 60 -9.75 16.15 -11.18
N GLU A 61 -8.99 15.54 -10.27
CA GLU A 61 -9.22 14.18 -9.81
C GLU A 61 -10.10 14.14 -8.55
N ASP A 62 -11.29 13.58 -8.68
CA ASP A 62 -12.21 13.42 -7.56
C ASP A 62 -12.33 11.97 -7.07
N ARG A 63 -11.74 11.01 -7.80
CA ARG A 63 -11.67 9.61 -7.37
C ARG A 63 -10.66 9.44 -6.23
N ALA A 64 -10.79 8.36 -5.48
CA ALA A 64 -9.77 7.96 -4.51
C ALA A 64 -8.42 7.71 -5.22
N THR A 65 -7.33 7.99 -4.51
CA THR A 65 -5.96 7.70 -4.93
C THR A 65 -5.34 6.70 -3.95
N PHE A 66 -4.10 6.30 -4.17
CA PHE A 66 -3.39 5.43 -3.21
C PHE A 66 -3.22 6.07 -1.84
N VAL A 67 -3.05 7.39 -1.79
CA VAL A 67 -2.84 8.11 -0.54
C VAL A 67 -4.16 8.62 0.04
N VAL A 68 -5.05 9.14 -0.80
CA VAL A 68 -6.25 9.85 -0.34
C VAL A 68 -7.51 9.12 -0.78
N GLN A 69 -8.19 8.52 0.19
CA GLN A 69 -9.41 7.73 0.01
C GLN A 69 -10.68 8.57 0.09
N ASN A 70 -10.63 9.68 0.83
CA ASN A 70 -11.80 10.51 1.12
C ASN A 70 -11.44 12.00 1.16
N ARG A 71 -12.28 12.83 0.58
CA ARG A 71 -12.16 14.29 0.67
C ARG A 71 -13.43 14.96 1.23
N LYS A 72 -14.46 14.15 1.54
CA LYS A 72 -15.69 14.63 2.15
C LYS A 72 -15.53 14.66 3.67
N MET A 73 -15.41 15.85 4.21
CA MET A 73 -15.34 16.06 5.66
C MET A 73 -16.75 16.14 6.26
N ASP A 74 -16.88 15.72 7.52
CA ASP A 74 -18.17 15.78 8.25
C ASP A 74 -18.69 17.20 8.37
N VAL A 75 -17.79 18.17 8.45
CA VAL A 75 -18.10 19.59 8.54
C VAL A 75 -17.18 20.38 7.60
N VAL A 76 -17.77 21.21 6.76
CA VAL A 76 -17.00 22.16 5.97
C VAL A 76 -16.48 23.26 6.91
N PRO A 77 -15.14 23.46 7.00
CA PRO A 77 -14.58 24.47 7.88
C PRO A 77 -14.96 25.88 7.43
N SER A 78 -15.09 26.82 8.38
CA SER A 78 -15.28 28.21 8.06
C SER A 78 -14.04 28.80 7.42
N PHE A 79 -14.21 29.46 6.29
CA PHE A 79 -13.15 30.23 5.64
C PHE A 79 -13.74 31.42 4.87
N THR A 80 -12.92 32.38 4.50
CA THR A 80 -13.28 33.48 3.63
C THR A 80 -12.50 33.38 2.33
N LYS A 81 -13.19 33.67 1.22
CA LYS A 81 -12.59 33.91 -0.09
C LYS A 81 -12.62 35.41 -0.36
N SER A 82 -11.47 35.99 -0.71
CA SER A 82 -11.39 37.32 -1.28
C SER A 82 -10.45 37.32 -2.49
N GLU A 83 -10.57 38.36 -3.32
CA GLU A 83 -9.70 38.48 -4.49
C GLU A 83 -9.49 39.95 -4.85
N ASP A 84 -8.33 40.24 -5.42
CA ASP A 84 -8.02 41.50 -6.10
C ASP A 84 -7.82 41.23 -7.62
N ASN A 85 -7.22 42.19 -8.33
CA ASN A 85 -6.99 42.01 -9.77
C ASN A 85 -6.09 40.81 -10.11
N ASP A 86 -5.08 40.54 -9.27
CA ASP A 86 -4.02 39.57 -9.55
C ASP A 86 -4.13 38.29 -8.74
N PHE A 87 -4.73 38.32 -7.56
CA PHE A 87 -4.67 37.22 -6.60
C PHE A 87 -6.05 36.79 -6.08
N VAL A 88 -6.12 35.50 -5.72
CA VAL A 88 -7.17 34.93 -4.87
C VAL A 88 -6.56 34.63 -3.50
N TYR A 89 -7.31 34.94 -2.46
CA TYR A 89 -6.98 34.65 -1.06
C TYR A 89 -8.03 33.72 -0.46
N ILE A 90 -7.56 32.70 0.24
CA ILE A 90 -8.41 31.79 1.03
C ILE A 90 -7.87 31.83 2.46
N THR A 91 -8.70 32.32 3.39
CA THR A 91 -8.29 32.51 4.79
C THR A 91 -9.17 31.70 5.71
N THR A 92 -8.56 30.85 6.53
CA THR A 92 -9.16 30.18 7.68
C THR A 92 -8.69 30.89 8.96
N ASP A 93 -9.08 30.39 10.14
CA ASP A 93 -8.55 30.88 11.42
C ASP A 93 -7.08 30.42 11.66
N LYS A 94 -6.51 29.55 10.84
CA LYS A 94 -5.16 28.98 10.99
C LYS A 94 -4.17 29.41 9.94
N LEU A 95 -4.62 29.68 8.72
CA LEU A 95 -3.74 29.98 7.60
C LEU A 95 -4.40 30.89 6.56
N THR A 96 -3.55 31.49 5.72
CA THR A 96 -3.97 32.22 4.52
C THR A 96 -3.20 31.68 3.32
N LEU A 97 -3.94 31.17 2.34
CA LEU A 97 -3.41 30.83 1.03
C LEU A 97 -3.58 32.03 0.10
N LYS A 98 -2.52 32.37 -0.64
CA LYS A 98 -2.50 33.41 -1.69
C LYS A 98 -2.09 32.77 -3.00
N TYR A 99 -2.91 32.92 -4.04
CA TYR A 99 -2.67 32.36 -5.37
C TYR A 99 -2.78 33.46 -6.44
N ARG A 100 -1.75 33.53 -7.31
CA ARG A 100 -1.77 34.42 -8.49
C ARG A 100 -2.67 33.80 -9.57
N LYS A 101 -3.69 34.54 -9.98
CA LYS A 101 -4.65 34.08 -10.99
C LYS A 101 -3.96 33.70 -12.30
N ASN A 102 -4.48 32.64 -12.94
CA ASN A 102 -4.04 32.16 -14.26
C ASN A 102 -2.54 31.80 -14.36
N THR A 103 -1.94 31.38 -13.26
CA THR A 103 -0.53 30.93 -13.25
C THR A 103 -0.41 29.49 -12.81
N ASP A 104 0.61 28.77 -13.32
CA ASP A 104 1.00 27.49 -12.76
C ASP A 104 1.65 27.72 -11.39
N PRO A 105 1.14 27.13 -10.30
CA PRO A 105 1.75 27.28 -8.98
C PRO A 105 3.12 26.59 -8.85
N ARG A 106 3.48 25.70 -9.77
CA ARG A 106 4.77 25.00 -9.82
C ARG A 106 5.86 25.91 -10.36
N THR A 107 6.25 26.92 -9.57
CA THR A 107 7.27 27.90 -9.99
C THR A 107 8.66 27.29 -10.02
N ILE A 108 9.41 27.51 -11.09
CA ILE A 108 10.83 27.18 -11.21
C ILE A 108 11.60 28.44 -11.56
N PRO A 109 12.56 28.90 -10.72
CA PRO A 109 12.90 28.38 -9.40
C PRO A 109 11.76 28.56 -8.36
N ALA A 110 11.76 27.73 -7.31
CA ALA A 110 10.76 27.78 -6.25
C ALA A 110 10.61 29.19 -5.67
N SER A 111 9.38 29.69 -5.62
CA SER A 111 9.10 31.09 -5.24
C SER A 111 7.68 31.24 -4.71
N PRO A 112 7.44 32.13 -3.72
CA PRO A 112 6.10 32.45 -3.24
C PRO A 112 5.28 33.31 -4.21
N ALA A 113 5.80 33.67 -5.38
CA ALA A 113 5.19 34.63 -6.30
C ALA A 113 3.85 34.17 -6.87
N ASN A 114 3.70 32.89 -7.19
CA ASN A 114 2.50 32.33 -7.81
C ASN A 114 1.56 31.71 -6.78
N LEU A 115 2.10 31.06 -5.78
CA LEU A 115 1.35 30.42 -4.71
C LEU A 115 2.13 30.46 -3.40
N SER A 116 1.46 30.83 -2.33
CA SER A 116 2.03 30.75 -0.99
C SER A 116 0.97 30.50 0.06
N VAL A 117 1.37 29.91 1.18
CA VAL A 117 0.55 29.77 2.38
C VAL A 117 1.32 30.38 3.56
N VAL A 118 0.66 31.23 4.31
CA VAL A 118 1.16 31.80 5.58
C VAL A 118 0.34 31.23 6.73
N MET A 119 1.02 30.79 7.77
CA MET A 119 0.43 30.28 9.00
C MET A 119 1.21 30.80 10.23
N LYS A 120 0.61 30.72 11.41
CA LYS A 120 1.29 31.01 12.67
C LYS A 120 1.91 29.73 13.24
N HIS A 121 3.20 29.81 13.62
CA HIS A 121 3.88 28.74 14.35
C HIS A 121 4.83 29.37 15.37
N ASN A 122 4.73 29.00 16.65
CA ASN A 122 5.52 29.54 17.74
C ASN A 122 5.47 31.09 17.81
N GLY A 123 4.31 31.69 17.54
CA GLY A 123 4.08 33.12 17.56
C GLY A 123 4.62 33.89 16.34
N GLN A 124 5.23 33.23 15.39
CA GLN A 124 5.78 33.83 14.17
C GLN A 124 4.99 33.43 12.92
N ASP A 125 5.06 34.27 11.89
CA ASP A 125 4.57 33.92 10.57
C ASP A 125 5.52 32.96 9.87
N VAL A 126 5.01 31.85 9.45
CA VAL A 126 5.72 30.87 8.64
C VAL A 126 5.15 30.88 7.24
N LEU A 127 6.00 31.13 6.26
CA LEU A 127 5.67 31.15 4.85
C LEU A 127 6.03 29.80 4.20
N TRP A 128 5.08 29.17 3.53
CA TRP A 128 5.31 28.03 2.64
C TRP A 128 4.99 28.43 1.18
N TYR A 129 5.64 27.75 0.24
CA TYR A 129 5.36 27.79 -1.20
C TYR A 129 5.81 26.49 -1.87
N PRO A 130 5.29 26.12 -3.07
CA PRO A 130 5.70 24.90 -3.77
C PRO A 130 7.20 24.83 -4.02
N GLY A 131 7.80 23.69 -3.67
CA GLY A 131 9.25 23.47 -3.80
C GLY A 131 10.09 24.01 -2.65
N LYS A 132 9.50 24.64 -1.61
CA LYS A 132 10.25 25.03 -0.41
C LYS A 132 10.71 23.78 0.34
N PRO A 133 12.04 23.63 0.62
CA PRO A 133 12.54 22.50 1.38
C PRO A 133 12.10 22.53 2.84
N ASP A 134 11.91 21.37 3.44
CA ASP A 134 11.59 21.20 4.86
C ASP A 134 12.70 20.44 5.61
N PRO A 135 13.79 21.10 6.00
CA PRO A 135 14.92 20.46 6.66
C PRO A 135 14.59 19.97 8.09
N LEU A 136 13.46 20.38 8.65
CA LEU A 136 13.01 20.01 9.98
C LEU A 136 11.87 18.98 9.97
N ASN A 137 11.59 18.40 8.81
CA ASN A 137 10.63 17.32 8.69
C ASN A 137 11.04 16.13 9.56
N LEU A 138 10.09 15.55 10.29
CA LEU A 138 10.36 14.43 11.19
C LEU A 138 10.50 13.10 10.46
N LYS A 139 10.36 13.16 9.16
CA LYS A 139 10.44 12.03 8.23
C LYS A 139 9.31 11.02 8.40
N GLY A 140 9.12 10.23 7.38
CA GLY A 140 8.20 9.10 7.35
C GLY A 140 8.95 7.79 7.56
N THR A 141 8.51 6.77 6.85
CA THR A 141 9.17 5.48 6.80
C THR A 141 9.68 5.21 5.38
N CYS A 142 10.62 4.30 5.22
CA CYS A 142 10.92 3.74 3.91
C CYS A 142 9.89 2.67 3.54
N ARG A 143 9.62 2.51 2.25
CA ARG A 143 8.65 1.52 1.75
C ARG A 143 9.17 0.10 1.86
N THR A 144 10.49 -0.07 1.81
CA THR A 144 11.17 -1.36 1.82
C THR A 144 12.55 -1.24 2.44
N LEU A 145 13.07 -2.34 2.95
CA LEU A 145 14.46 -2.46 3.39
C LEU A 145 15.42 -2.88 2.26
N ASP A 146 14.91 -3.18 1.06
CA ASP A 146 15.70 -3.67 -0.08
C ASP A 146 16.87 -2.75 -0.47
N GLY A 147 16.72 -1.46 -0.28
CA GLY A 147 17.79 -0.48 -0.55
C GLY A 147 18.88 -0.42 0.52
N SER A 148 18.75 -1.12 1.64
CA SER A 148 19.70 -1.06 2.76
C SER A 148 20.84 -2.10 2.66
N ASN A 149 20.73 -3.10 1.86
CA ASN A 149 21.60 -4.22 1.43
C ASN A 149 22.85 -4.54 2.28
N GLY A 150 22.79 -4.37 3.59
CA GLY A 150 23.84 -4.73 4.53
C GLY A 150 25.13 -3.90 4.48
N ASP A 151 25.28 -2.96 3.55
CA ASP A 151 26.49 -2.17 3.32
C ASP A 151 26.64 -0.97 4.24
N ASN A 152 26.03 -0.98 5.43
CA ASN A 152 25.93 0.17 6.32
C ASN A 152 25.27 1.41 5.69
N LYS A 153 24.65 1.28 4.54
CA LYS A 153 23.83 2.33 3.92
C LYS A 153 22.46 2.27 4.56
N ARG A 154 22.04 3.40 5.10
CA ARG A 154 20.66 3.56 5.59
C ARG A 154 19.80 3.95 4.40
N ALA A 155 18.63 3.32 4.27
CA ALA A 155 17.61 3.78 3.34
C ALA A 155 17.21 5.23 3.71
N GLU A 156 17.17 6.12 2.72
CA GLU A 156 16.68 7.47 2.93
C GLU A 156 15.18 7.41 3.25
N MET A 157 14.80 8.03 4.36
CA MET A 157 13.39 8.17 4.71
C MET A 157 12.80 9.39 3.99
N GLU A 158 11.66 9.18 3.37
CA GLU A 158 10.88 10.24 2.73
C GLU A 158 10.34 11.23 3.77
N ASP A 159 9.94 12.43 3.34
CA ASP A 159 9.31 13.41 4.22
C ASP A 159 7.96 12.86 4.73
N GLY A 160 7.73 12.99 6.02
CA GLY A 160 6.51 12.60 6.69
C GLY A 160 5.48 13.72 6.78
N ILE A 161 4.36 13.41 7.40
CA ILE A 161 3.20 14.32 7.52
C ILE A 161 3.29 15.29 8.70
N ILE A 162 4.40 15.27 9.46
CA ILE A 162 4.66 16.17 10.60
C ILE A 162 6.08 16.72 10.53
N SER A 163 6.24 17.96 10.96
CA SER A 163 7.51 18.68 10.93
C SER A 163 7.63 19.69 12.05
N ARG A 164 8.87 19.92 12.50
CA ARG A 164 9.20 21.03 13.42
C ARG A 164 9.12 22.40 12.73
N SER A 165 9.06 22.45 11.40
CA SER A 165 8.75 23.66 10.64
C SER A 165 7.30 24.13 10.82
N GLY A 166 6.45 23.31 11.44
CA GLY A 166 5.03 23.58 11.68
C GLY A 166 4.12 23.26 10.49
N TRP A 167 4.69 22.84 9.36
CA TRP A 167 3.95 22.42 8.16
C TRP A 167 4.54 21.17 7.55
N ALA A 168 3.71 20.45 6.82
CA ALA A 168 4.11 19.34 5.97
C ALA A 168 3.30 19.35 4.67
N VAL A 169 3.73 18.59 3.68
CA VAL A 169 3.07 18.50 2.38
C VAL A 169 2.96 17.04 1.97
N ILE A 170 1.77 16.66 1.54
CA ILE A 170 1.55 15.39 0.84
C ILE A 170 1.47 15.73 -0.64
N ASP A 171 2.40 15.23 -1.43
CA ASP A 171 2.35 15.33 -2.89
C ASP A 171 1.73 14.05 -3.46
N ASP A 172 0.45 14.14 -3.81
CA ASP A 172 -0.32 13.07 -4.44
C ASP A 172 -0.29 13.19 -5.98
N SER A 173 0.50 14.11 -6.52
CA SER A 173 0.59 14.38 -7.95
C SER A 173 1.25 13.25 -8.73
N TRP A 174 2.25 12.60 -8.17
CA TRP A 174 3.08 11.50 -8.72
C TRP A 174 3.77 11.74 -10.06
N THR A 175 3.26 12.69 -10.83
CA THR A 175 3.73 13.02 -12.18
C THR A 175 4.77 14.10 -12.19
N LYS A 176 5.06 14.68 -11.02
CA LYS A 176 5.92 15.81 -10.93
C LYS A 176 7.34 15.45 -11.33
N ALA A 177 7.65 15.79 -12.58
CA ALA A 177 9.01 15.92 -13.08
C ALA A 177 9.91 14.68 -12.87
N ARG A 178 9.40 13.48 -13.01
CA ARG A 178 10.28 12.37 -13.32
C ARG A 178 10.64 12.45 -14.78
N PRO A 179 11.92 12.48 -15.14
CA PRO A 179 12.35 12.54 -16.54
C PRO A 179 11.83 11.38 -17.39
N ASP A 180 11.34 10.33 -16.75
CA ASP A 180 10.87 9.08 -17.33
C ASP A 180 9.39 9.07 -17.70
N GLY A 181 8.63 10.15 -17.44
CA GLY A 181 7.20 10.23 -17.75
C GLY A 181 6.28 9.35 -16.90
N SER A 182 6.73 8.94 -15.68
CA SER A 182 5.88 8.18 -14.77
C SER A 182 4.56 8.92 -14.47
N ARG A 183 3.49 8.15 -14.28
CA ARG A 183 2.12 8.65 -14.16
C ARG A 183 1.54 8.33 -12.79
N SER A 184 0.65 9.15 -12.29
CA SER A 184 -0.09 8.82 -11.09
C SER A 184 -1.42 8.13 -11.42
N PHE A 185 -1.87 7.32 -10.46
CA PHE A 185 -3.05 6.49 -10.63
C PHE A 185 -4.11 6.88 -9.60
N ALA A 186 -5.37 6.87 -10.07
CA ALA A 186 -6.53 6.92 -9.18
C ALA A 186 -7.09 5.53 -9.00
N PHE A 187 -7.70 5.27 -7.85
CA PHE A 187 -8.44 4.05 -7.62
C PHE A 187 -9.68 4.06 -8.52
N ALA A 188 -9.79 3.09 -9.41
CA ALA A 188 -10.97 2.91 -10.22
C ALA A 188 -11.44 1.47 -10.12
N PRO A 189 -12.60 1.21 -9.51
CA PRO A 189 -13.25 -0.08 -9.64
C PRO A 189 -13.47 -0.33 -11.13
N ASN A 190 -12.95 -1.42 -11.65
CA ASN A 190 -13.13 -1.78 -13.06
C ASN A 190 -14.44 -2.52 -13.33
N GLY A 191 -15.26 -2.69 -12.28
CA GLY A 191 -16.52 -3.42 -12.35
C GLY A 191 -16.37 -4.95 -12.41
N GLU A 192 -15.15 -5.49 -12.33
CA GLU A 192 -14.93 -6.93 -12.22
C GLU A 192 -15.19 -7.40 -10.79
N VAL A 193 -16.00 -8.43 -10.65
CA VAL A 193 -16.37 -8.98 -9.34
C VAL A 193 -15.13 -9.50 -8.61
N GLY A 194 -14.86 -8.90 -7.45
CA GLY A 194 -13.81 -9.34 -6.53
C GLY A 194 -12.40 -8.85 -6.83
N PHE A 195 -12.25 -7.93 -7.78
CA PHE A 195 -10.94 -7.37 -8.09
C PHE A 195 -11.05 -5.90 -8.54
N ASP A 196 -10.85 -4.98 -7.60
CA ASP A 196 -10.76 -3.56 -7.92
C ASP A 196 -9.34 -3.21 -8.37
N TRP A 197 -9.24 -2.39 -9.41
CA TRP A 197 -7.98 -1.98 -9.99
C TRP A 197 -7.90 -0.47 -10.09
N TRP A 198 -6.69 0.07 -10.17
CA TRP A 198 -6.47 1.50 -10.38
C TRP A 198 -6.53 1.85 -11.86
N ALA A 199 -6.80 3.12 -12.14
CA ALA A 199 -6.74 3.71 -13.48
C ALA A 199 -5.85 4.95 -13.48
N GLU A 200 -5.38 5.34 -14.66
CA GLU A 200 -4.70 6.63 -14.81
C GLU A 200 -5.59 7.78 -14.35
N ARG A 201 -4.97 8.82 -13.79
CA ARG A 201 -5.66 10.07 -13.50
C ARG A 201 -6.21 10.69 -14.77
N THR A 202 -7.32 11.43 -14.63
CA THR A 202 -7.94 12.17 -15.73
C THR A 202 -6.97 13.15 -16.39
N ASP A 203 -6.12 13.81 -15.61
CA ASP A 203 -4.92 14.52 -16.09
C ASP A 203 -3.69 13.97 -15.35
N PRO A 204 -2.87 13.14 -16.02
CA PRO A 204 -1.68 12.56 -15.41
C PRO A 204 -0.56 13.58 -15.12
N TYR A 205 -0.69 14.82 -15.58
CA TYR A 205 0.27 15.90 -15.34
C TYR A 205 -0.26 16.96 -14.35
N ALA A 206 -1.43 16.75 -13.78
CA ALA A 206 -1.98 17.67 -12.79
C ALA A 206 -1.16 17.66 -11.51
N MET A 207 -1.02 18.84 -10.91
CA MET A 207 -0.59 18.98 -9.52
C MET A 207 -1.74 18.59 -8.60
N ASP A 208 -1.46 17.84 -7.56
CA ASP A 208 -2.40 17.48 -6.50
C ASP A 208 -1.66 17.36 -5.17
N THR A 209 -1.70 18.41 -4.39
CA THR A 209 -0.87 18.57 -3.20
C THR A 209 -1.74 18.95 -2.01
N TYR A 210 -1.47 18.38 -0.85
CA TYR A 210 -2.16 18.71 0.39
C TYR A 210 -1.17 19.45 1.32
N PHE A 211 -1.42 20.71 1.54
CA PHE A 211 -0.71 21.50 2.54
C PHE A 211 -1.33 21.24 3.92
N MET A 212 -0.49 20.96 4.91
CA MET A 212 -0.85 20.65 6.29
C MET A 212 -0.12 21.59 7.24
N GLY A 213 -0.81 22.59 7.80
CA GLY A 213 -0.25 23.64 8.65
C GLY A 213 -0.68 23.51 10.11
N TYR A 214 -0.28 22.42 10.78
CA TYR A 214 -0.73 22.08 12.15
C TYR A 214 0.17 22.64 13.27
N GLY A 215 1.25 23.34 12.92
CA GLY A 215 2.21 23.81 13.93
C GLY A 215 2.82 22.64 14.70
N SER A 216 2.69 22.65 16.02
CA SER A 216 3.15 21.56 16.91
C SER A 216 2.04 20.57 17.29
N ASP A 217 0.84 20.72 16.77
CA ASP A 217 -0.27 19.80 17.05
C ASP A 217 -0.20 18.53 16.17
N TYR A 218 0.83 17.72 16.42
CA TYR A 218 1.11 16.49 15.64
C TYR A 218 -0.01 15.46 15.75
N LYS A 219 -0.68 15.39 16.92
CA LYS A 219 -1.80 14.44 17.10
C LYS A 219 -2.98 14.82 16.22
N LYS A 220 -3.29 16.10 16.12
CA LYS A 220 -4.35 16.59 15.24
C LYS A 220 -3.98 16.38 13.77
N ALA A 221 -2.73 16.63 13.39
CA ALA A 221 -2.24 16.37 12.04
C ALA A 221 -2.46 14.92 11.62
N ILE A 222 -2.05 13.95 12.46
CA ILE A 222 -2.25 12.53 12.22
C ILE A 222 -3.75 12.19 12.19
N GLY A 223 -4.53 12.71 13.15
CA GLY A 223 -5.98 12.47 13.21
C GLY A 223 -6.73 12.98 11.99
N ASP A 224 -6.38 14.15 11.47
CA ASP A 224 -7.01 14.72 10.27
C ASP A 224 -6.49 14.00 9.00
N PHE A 225 -5.23 13.58 8.97
CA PHE A 225 -4.70 12.75 7.90
C PHE A 225 -5.48 11.44 7.77
N THR A 226 -5.79 10.76 8.89
CA THR A 226 -6.57 9.51 8.83
C THR A 226 -8.02 9.69 8.34
N LYS A 227 -8.55 10.91 8.36
CA LYS A 227 -9.87 11.20 7.76
C LYS A 227 -9.81 11.18 6.24
N ILE A 228 -8.69 11.59 5.66
CA ILE A 228 -8.52 11.59 4.20
C ILE A 228 -7.87 10.32 3.67
N ALA A 229 -6.90 9.74 4.38
CA ALA A 229 -6.18 8.54 3.96
C ALA A 229 -6.86 7.23 4.39
N GLY A 230 -7.86 7.31 5.26
CA GLY A 230 -8.47 6.13 5.87
C GLY A 230 -7.86 5.79 7.23
N LYS A 231 -8.62 5.08 8.04
CA LYS A 231 -8.18 4.64 9.36
C LYS A 231 -7.16 3.51 9.23
N ILE A 232 -6.13 3.53 10.08
CA ILE A 232 -5.21 2.40 10.22
C ILE A 232 -5.99 1.22 10.78
N PRO A 233 -6.08 0.06 10.10
CA PRO A 233 -6.76 -1.10 10.62
C PRO A 233 -6.03 -1.65 11.84
N LEU A 234 -6.77 -2.06 12.85
CA LEU A 234 -6.19 -2.79 13.97
C LEU A 234 -5.85 -4.21 13.48
N PRO A 235 -4.57 -4.62 13.56
CA PRO A 235 -4.20 -5.97 13.14
C PRO A 235 -4.75 -7.02 14.12
N PRO A 236 -4.89 -8.28 13.69
CA PRO A 236 -5.27 -9.39 14.58
C PRO A 236 -4.29 -9.56 15.74
N ALA A 237 -4.75 -10.09 16.86
CA ALA A 237 -3.97 -10.20 18.09
C ALA A 237 -2.67 -11.00 17.92
N TYR A 238 -2.69 -12.05 17.11
CA TYR A 238 -1.50 -12.90 16.85
C TYR A 238 -0.34 -12.14 16.22
N VAL A 239 -0.59 -11.01 15.54
CA VAL A 239 0.48 -10.18 14.93
C VAL A 239 1.42 -9.61 16.00
N PHE A 240 0.93 -9.41 17.23
CA PHE A 240 1.72 -8.90 18.36
C PHE A 240 2.38 -10.01 19.20
N GLY A 241 2.16 -11.28 18.84
CA GLY A 241 2.73 -12.41 19.54
C GLY A 241 4.13 -12.78 19.05
N TYR A 242 4.60 -13.94 19.47
CA TYR A 242 5.90 -14.46 19.03
C TYR A 242 5.77 -15.20 17.71
N TRP A 243 6.63 -14.85 16.76
CA TRP A 243 6.74 -15.46 15.45
C TRP A 243 8.01 -16.30 15.40
N TYR A 244 7.87 -17.61 15.25
CA TYR A 244 9.00 -18.47 15.01
C TYR A 244 9.39 -18.41 13.54
N SER A 245 10.63 -18.01 13.26
CA SER A 245 11.22 -18.01 11.92
C SER A 245 12.72 -18.30 12.02
N LYS A 246 13.22 -19.10 11.09
CA LYS A 246 14.65 -19.32 10.92
C LYS A 246 14.92 -19.74 9.47
N TYR A 247 15.92 -19.11 8.84
CA TYR A 247 16.43 -19.56 7.55
C TYR A 247 17.20 -20.85 7.74
N GLU A 248 16.54 -21.97 7.53
CA GLU A 248 17.04 -23.33 7.67
C GLU A 248 16.18 -24.29 6.85
N SER A 249 16.79 -25.29 6.23
CA SER A 249 16.08 -26.32 5.46
C SER A 249 15.34 -27.31 6.37
N TYR A 250 14.22 -26.89 6.93
CA TYR A 250 13.42 -27.71 7.82
C TYR A 250 12.53 -28.70 7.08
N SER A 251 12.59 -29.96 7.52
CA SER A 251 11.59 -30.99 7.16
C SER A 251 10.29 -30.82 7.96
N ALA A 252 9.26 -31.54 7.54
CA ALA A 252 8.00 -31.62 8.31
C ALA A 252 8.23 -32.11 9.75
N ASP A 253 9.18 -33.03 9.96
CA ASP A 253 9.50 -33.55 11.30
C ASP A 253 10.24 -32.50 12.14
N ASP A 254 11.07 -31.67 11.54
CA ASP A 254 11.72 -30.56 12.26
C ASP A 254 10.68 -29.55 12.75
N TYR A 255 9.68 -29.18 11.93
CA TYR A 255 8.58 -28.32 12.40
C TYR A 255 7.77 -28.95 13.54
N ARG A 256 7.52 -30.27 13.50
CA ARG A 256 6.89 -31.00 14.62
C ARG A 256 7.73 -30.93 15.89
N GLN A 257 9.05 -31.10 15.75
CA GLN A 257 9.97 -30.99 16.89
C GLN A 257 10.01 -29.59 17.46
N ILE A 258 10.05 -28.55 16.60
CA ILE A 258 10.00 -27.14 17.01
C ILE A 258 8.73 -26.85 17.82
N MET A 259 7.58 -27.27 17.33
CA MET A 259 6.31 -27.10 18.07
C MET A 259 6.32 -27.80 19.42
N LYS A 260 6.93 -28.98 19.47
CA LYS A 260 7.09 -29.74 20.73
C LYS A 260 8.01 -29.00 21.69
N ASP A 261 9.15 -28.51 21.22
CA ASP A 261 10.14 -27.83 22.06
C ASP A 261 9.59 -26.51 22.63
N LEU A 262 8.81 -25.76 21.84
CA LEU A 262 8.11 -24.57 22.32
C LEU A 262 7.12 -24.92 23.42
N ALA A 263 6.33 -25.98 23.24
CA ALA A 263 5.36 -26.44 24.22
C ALA A 263 6.01 -26.99 25.49
N ASP A 264 7.06 -27.81 25.37
CA ASP A 264 7.77 -28.42 26.51
C ASP A 264 8.48 -27.38 27.39
N ASN A 265 8.80 -26.21 26.81
CA ASN A 265 9.47 -25.11 27.53
C ASN A 265 8.52 -23.96 27.88
N ASP A 266 7.20 -24.15 27.77
CA ASP A 266 6.17 -23.13 28.05
C ASP A 266 6.42 -21.80 27.28
N ILE A 267 6.95 -21.87 26.04
CA ILE A 267 7.18 -20.69 25.20
C ILE A 267 5.93 -20.45 24.33
N PRO A 268 5.17 -19.39 24.62
CA PRO A 268 4.01 -19.07 23.79
C PRO A 268 4.49 -18.55 22.42
N ALA A 269 3.91 -19.09 21.36
CA ALA A 269 4.17 -18.62 20.00
C ALA A 269 2.85 -18.63 19.21
N ASP A 270 2.67 -17.63 18.37
CA ASP A 270 1.42 -17.38 17.66
C ASP A 270 1.56 -17.66 16.16
N VAL A 271 2.76 -17.52 15.60
CA VAL A 271 3.02 -17.66 14.16
C VAL A 271 4.17 -18.62 13.92
N MET A 272 3.95 -19.54 12.98
CA MET A 272 4.97 -20.38 12.39
C MET A 272 5.27 -19.90 10.98
N ILE A 273 6.48 -19.43 10.72
CA ILE A 273 6.92 -19.08 9.38
C ILE A 273 7.65 -20.30 8.79
N LEU A 274 7.21 -20.70 7.61
CA LEU A 274 7.95 -21.62 6.78
C LEU A 274 8.82 -20.75 5.85
N ASP A 275 10.11 -20.76 6.10
CA ASP A 275 11.07 -19.95 5.35
C ASP A 275 11.34 -20.58 3.97
N MET A 276 12.13 -19.94 3.15
CA MET A 276 12.23 -20.15 1.70
C MET A 276 12.38 -21.60 1.24
N ASP A 277 12.85 -22.52 2.07
CA ASP A 277 12.97 -23.95 1.72
C ASP A 277 11.62 -24.71 1.71
N TRP A 278 10.51 -24.03 2.04
CA TRP A 278 9.18 -24.60 1.83
C TRP A 278 8.92 -24.92 0.35
N HIS A 279 9.49 -24.12 -0.56
CA HIS A 279 9.49 -24.35 -2.00
C HIS A 279 10.82 -24.91 -2.49
N TRP A 280 10.87 -25.32 -3.73
CA TRP A 280 12.10 -25.74 -4.37
C TRP A 280 13.05 -24.53 -4.49
N ASN A 281 14.28 -24.73 -3.96
CA ASN A 281 15.29 -23.70 -3.84
C ASN A 281 16.62 -24.25 -4.32
N GLY A 282 17.15 -23.67 -5.38
CA GLY A 282 18.37 -24.15 -6.06
C GLY A 282 19.69 -23.69 -5.45
N ASP A 283 19.71 -23.12 -4.23
CA ASP A 283 20.92 -22.52 -3.62
C ASP A 283 21.92 -23.53 -3.05
N GLY A 284 21.61 -24.82 -3.14
CA GLY A 284 22.48 -25.92 -2.68
C GLY A 284 22.27 -26.32 -1.22
N ASN A 285 21.49 -25.59 -0.45
CA ASN A 285 21.12 -25.95 0.92
C ASN A 285 19.89 -26.86 0.96
N SER A 286 19.00 -26.73 -0.02
CA SER A 286 17.88 -27.64 -0.18
C SER A 286 18.27 -28.84 -1.04
N GLN A 287 17.59 -29.98 -0.83
CA GLN A 287 17.82 -31.19 -1.65
C GLN A 287 17.30 -31.05 -3.10
N SER A 288 16.98 -29.83 -3.52
CA SER A 288 16.45 -29.49 -4.85
C SER A 288 17.51 -29.15 -5.88
N ALA A 289 18.76 -29.60 -5.71
CA ALA A 289 19.89 -29.23 -6.55
C ALA A 289 19.55 -28.99 -8.02
N GLY A 290 19.59 -27.73 -8.46
CA GLY A 290 19.34 -27.32 -9.83
C GLY A 290 17.90 -27.03 -10.21
N ILE A 291 16.95 -27.01 -9.26
CA ILE A 291 15.55 -26.61 -9.48
C ILE A 291 15.23 -25.38 -8.64
N GLY A 292 14.69 -24.34 -9.27
CA GLY A 292 14.35 -23.09 -8.59
C GLY A 292 15.55 -22.23 -8.23
N GLY A 293 15.31 -21.27 -7.37
CA GLY A 293 16.28 -20.32 -6.86
C GLY A 293 15.69 -19.66 -5.62
N TRP A 294 16.01 -18.38 -5.39
CA TRP A 294 15.38 -17.60 -4.33
C TRP A 294 13.85 -17.49 -4.52
N THR A 295 13.38 -17.43 -5.76
CA THR A 295 11.96 -17.42 -6.10
C THR A 295 11.46 -18.84 -6.38
N GLY A 296 10.38 -19.25 -5.72
CA GLY A 296 9.70 -20.52 -5.96
C GLY A 296 8.27 -20.52 -5.45
N TRP A 297 7.45 -21.40 -5.99
CA TRP A 297 6.01 -21.44 -5.76
C TRP A 297 5.45 -22.83 -5.49
N SER A 298 6.23 -23.87 -5.78
CA SER A 298 5.83 -25.27 -5.62
C SER A 298 6.42 -25.87 -4.38
N TRP A 299 5.64 -26.62 -3.60
CA TRP A 299 6.14 -27.27 -2.39
C TRP A 299 7.38 -28.14 -2.64
N ASN A 300 8.38 -27.98 -1.81
CA ASN A 300 9.51 -28.89 -1.74
C ASN A 300 9.08 -30.19 -1.05
N THR A 301 8.59 -31.13 -1.83
CA THR A 301 8.05 -32.39 -1.33
C THR A 301 9.11 -33.33 -0.76
N ASN A 302 10.41 -33.05 -0.92
CA ASN A 302 11.48 -33.78 -0.22
C ASN A 302 11.50 -33.42 1.27
N LEU A 303 11.27 -32.17 1.60
CA LEU A 303 11.21 -31.68 2.98
C LEU A 303 9.79 -31.79 3.56
N ILE A 304 8.80 -31.44 2.78
CA ILE A 304 7.39 -31.40 3.20
C ILE A 304 6.54 -32.26 2.26
N PRO A 305 6.58 -33.60 2.40
CA PRO A 305 5.90 -34.51 1.47
C PRO A 305 4.37 -34.44 1.51
N ALA A 306 3.79 -33.93 2.57
CA ALA A 306 2.35 -33.77 2.75
C ALA A 306 2.02 -32.39 3.33
N PRO A 307 2.11 -31.31 2.51
CA PRO A 307 1.96 -29.93 3.00
C PRO A 307 0.69 -29.69 3.79
N THR A 308 -0.48 -29.99 3.20
CA THR A 308 -1.78 -29.79 3.83
C THR A 308 -1.90 -30.50 5.21
N GLY A 309 -1.28 -31.67 5.33
CA GLY A 309 -1.21 -32.39 6.61
C GLY A 309 -0.41 -31.64 7.67
N LEU A 310 0.79 -31.16 7.30
CA LEU A 310 1.63 -30.38 8.18
C LEU A 310 0.96 -29.06 8.58
N LEU A 311 0.39 -28.32 7.62
CA LEU A 311 -0.31 -27.06 7.90
C LEU A 311 -1.47 -27.27 8.89
N LYS A 312 -2.22 -28.37 8.70
CA LYS A 312 -3.27 -28.74 9.65
C LYS A 312 -2.71 -29.01 11.07
N GLU A 313 -1.62 -29.76 11.18
CA GLU A 313 -0.97 -30.05 12.48
C GLU A 313 -0.52 -28.76 13.18
N ILE A 314 0.02 -27.80 12.44
CA ILE A 314 0.43 -26.50 12.93
C ILE A 314 -0.80 -25.71 13.43
N HIS A 315 -1.90 -25.69 12.66
CA HIS A 315 -3.15 -25.07 13.08
C HIS A 315 -3.77 -25.74 14.33
N ASP A 316 -3.70 -27.09 14.41
CA ASP A 316 -4.19 -27.83 15.58
C ASP A 316 -3.45 -27.44 16.90
N LYS A 317 -2.28 -26.80 16.76
CA LYS A 317 -1.49 -26.21 17.86
C LYS A 317 -1.73 -24.71 18.05
N ASN A 318 -2.74 -24.14 17.39
CA ASN A 318 -3.13 -22.73 17.42
C ASN A 318 -2.11 -21.74 16.83
N PHE A 319 -1.18 -22.16 15.98
CA PHE A 319 -0.34 -21.25 15.24
C PHE A 319 -1.07 -20.73 13.99
N LYS A 320 -0.71 -19.51 13.60
CA LYS A 320 -0.91 -18.99 12.26
C LYS A 320 0.29 -19.32 11.38
N ILE A 321 0.09 -19.44 10.09
CA ILE A 321 1.11 -19.89 9.15
C ILE A 321 1.38 -18.83 8.09
N ALA A 322 2.64 -18.47 7.94
CA ALA A 322 3.11 -17.66 6.82
C ALA A 322 4.16 -18.40 6.01
N LEU A 323 4.12 -18.22 4.70
CA LEU A 323 5.19 -18.62 3.79
C LEU A 323 6.03 -17.40 3.42
N ASN A 324 7.36 -17.56 3.43
CA ASN A 324 8.30 -16.56 2.94
C ASN A 324 8.30 -16.56 1.40
N LEU A 325 8.30 -15.39 0.79
CA LEU A 325 8.33 -15.19 -0.65
C LEU A 325 9.46 -14.28 -1.10
N HIS A 326 10.14 -14.67 -2.18
CA HIS A 326 11.12 -13.88 -2.91
C HIS A 326 10.69 -13.80 -4.39
N PRO A 327 9.74 -12.94 -4.74
CA PRO A 327 9.03 -13.04 -6.02
C PRO A 327 9.77 -12.48 -7.24
N ALA A 328 10.97 -11.91 -7.06
CA ALA A 328 11.65 -11.10 -8.09
C ALA A 328 11.86 -11.82 -9.42
N ASP A 329 12.14 -13.12 -9.42
CA ASP A 329 12.42 -13.89 -10.63
C ASP A 329 11.15 -14.34 -11.37
N GLY A 330 9.97 -14.09 -10.78
CA GLY A 330 8.68 -14.41 -11.40
C GLY A 330 8.32 -15.90 -11.30
N ILE A 331 7.64 -16.43 -12.32
CA ILE A 331 7.17 -17.83 -12.33
C ILE A 331 8.02 -18.64 -13.29
N ASP A 332 8.91 -19.47 -12.75
CA ASP A 332 9.82 -20.31 -13.52
C ASP A 332 9.11 -21.59 -13.99
N LYS A 333 9.33 -21.93 -15.27
CA LYS A 333 8.72 -23.11 -15.89
C LYS A 333 9.24 -24.43 -15.34
N THR A 334 10.47 -24.47 -14.85
CA THR A 334 11.10 -25.69 -14.35
C THR A 334 10.73 -25.93 -12.89
N GLU A 335 10.73 -24.87 -12.09
CA GLU A 335 10.35 -24.92 -10.67
C GLU A 335 8.85 -25.17 -10.52
N SER A 336 8.02 -24.41 -11.29
CA SER A 336 6.57 -24.42 -11.16
C SER A 336 5.85 -24.68 -12.49
N PRO A 337 6.03 -25.85 -13.13
CA PRO A 337 5.51 -26.09 -14.49
C PRO A 337 3.98 -25.97 -14.59
N SER A 338 3.26 -26.38 -13.54
CA SER A 338 1.79 -26.28 -13.49
C SER A 338 1.34 -24.82 -13.39
N TYR A 339 1.89 -24.04 -12.47
CA TYR A 339 1.57 -22.64 -12.30
C TYR A 339 1.98 -21.81 -13.51
N PHE A 340 3.15 -22.09 -14.08
CA PHE A 340 3.58 -21.47 -15.32
C PHE A 340 2.57 -21.69 -16.46
N ALA A 341 2.11 -22.93 -16.66
CA ALA A 341 1.15 -23.25 -17.71
C ALA A 341 -0.21 -22.56 -17.50
N GLN A 342 -0.71 -22.55 -16.28
CA GLN A 342 -2.00 -21.94 -15.95
C GLN A 342 -1.95 -20.40 -16.13
N ILE A 343 -0.92 -19.75 -15.61
CA ILE A 343 -0.75 -18.29 -15.72
C ILE A 343 -0.48 -17.90 -17.16
N SER A 344 0.40 -18.63 -17.89
CA SER A 344 0.64 -18.38 -19.31
C SER A 344 -0.66 -18.48 -20.13
N SER A 345 -1.50 -19.49 -19.86
CA SER A 345 -2.81 -19.63 -20.50
C SER A 345 -3.74 -18.46 -20.19
N ALA A 346 -3.79 -18.02 -18.92
CA ALA A 346 -4.61 -16.87 -18.50
C ALA A 346 -4.15 -15.56 -19.15
N LEU A 347 -2.85 -15.45 -19.49
CA LEU A 347 -2.25 -14.33 -20.23
C LEU A 347 -2.30 -14.50 -21.75
N GLY A 348 -3.17 -15.34 -22.27
CA GLY A 348 -3.37 -15.56 -23.71
C GLY A 348 -2.23 -16.33 -24.40
N GLY A 349 -1.44 -17.10 -23.67
CA GLY A 349 -0.33 -17.89 -24.19
C GLY A 349 0.93 -17.08 -24.53
N LYS A 350 1.06 -15.86 -24.05
CA LYS A 350 2.17 -14.96 -24.36
C LYS A 350 3.57 -15.51 -23.98
N TYR A 351 3.64 -16.39 -22.99
CA TYR A 351 4.89 -16.89 -22.40
C TYR A 351 5.17 -18.37 -22.71
N VAL A 352 4.49 -18.98 -23.66
CA VAL A 352 4.60 -20.43 -23.97
C VAL A 352 6.03 -20.87 -24.28
N SER A 353 6.83 -20.03 -24.96
CA SER A 353 8.20 -20.31 -25.37
C SER A 353 9.27 -19.82 -24.39
N GLY A 354 8.89 -19.03 -23.39
CA GLY A 354 9.80 -18.51 -22.38
C GLY A 354 10.05 -19.52 -21.25
N ASN A 355 11.09 -19.30 -20.46
CA ASN A 355 11.38 -20.08 -19.25
C ASN A 355 10.74 -19.47 -18.01
N ASN A 356 10.37 -18.18 -18.08
CA ASN A 356 9.93 -17.41 -16.92
C ASN A 356 8.82 -16.41 -17.31
N ILE A 357 7.82 -16.27 -16.43
CA ILE A 357 6.82 -15.19 -16.49
C ILE A 357 7.26 -14.12 -15.49
N PRO A 358 7.62 -12.89 -15.95
CA PRO A 358 8.11 -11.86 -15.07
C PRO A 358 7.10 -11.43 -14.01
N TRP A 359 7.60 -11.05 -12.84
CA TRP A 359 6.83 -10.53 -11.73
C TRP A 359 6.43 -9.07 -11.95
N TYR A 360 5.20 -8.83 -12.40
CA TYR A 360 4.69 -7.48 -12.67
C TYR A 360 3.28 -7.30 -12.08
N LEU A 361 3.21 -6.98 -10.79
CA LEU A 361 1.93 -6.79 -10.09
C LEU A 361 1.11 -5.60 -10.60
N ASP A 362 1.74 -4.65 -11.28
CA ASP A 362 1.06 -3.53 -11.94
C ASP A 362 0.41 -3.91 -13.29
N TYR A 363 0.62 -5.13 -13.77
CA TYR A 363 -0.12 -5.69 -14.89
C TYR A 363 -1.35 -6.45 -14.38
N ALA A 364 -2.53 -5.87 -14.55
CA ALA A 364 -3.79 -6.36 -13.98
C ALA A 364 -4.07 -7.84 -14.27
N ASP A 365 -3.87 -8.27 -15.54
CA ASP A 365 -4.14 -9.66 -15.93
C ASP A 365 -3.16 -10.63 -15.25
N PHE A 366 -1.89 -10.23 -15.10
CA PHE A 366 -0.91 -11.04 -14.36
C PHE A 366 -1.31 -11.13 -12.89
N SER A 367 -1.59 -10.03 -12.23
CA SER A 367 -2.00 -10.04 -10.83
C SER A 367 -3.23 -10.89 -10.59
N LYS A 368 -4.26 -10.74 -11.44
CA LYS A 368 -5.47 -11.56 -11.36
C LYS A 368 -5.16 -13.06 -11.52
N ALA A 369 -4.35 -13.42 -12.52
CA ALA A 369 -3.94 -14.79 -12.75
C ALA A 369 -3.12 -15.35 -11.58
N PHE A 370 -2.13 -14.59 -11.10
CA PHE A 370 -1.27 -14.96 -9.99
C PHE A 370 -2.05 -15.20 -8.69
N PHE A 371 -2.89 -14.26 -8.28
CA PHE A 371 -3.68 -14.39 -7.06
C PHE A 371 -4.66 -15.56 -7.16
N ASN A 372 -5.34 -15.74 -8.29
CA ASN A 372 -6.33 -16.81 -8.45
C ASN A 372 -5.71 -18.20 -8.58
N THR A 373 -4.47 -18.30 -9.04
CA THR A 373 -3.80 -19.58 -9.28
C THR A 373 -2.91 -19.97 -8.11
N ILE A 374 -1.90 -19.16 -7.77
CA ILE A 374 -0.89 -19.52 -6.76
C ILE A 374 -1.37 -19.20 -5.35
N ILE A 375 -1.72 -17.93 -5.12
CA ILE A 375 -2.04 -17.46 -3.76
C ILE A 375 -3.26 -18.19 -3.20
N ARG A 376 -4.36 -18.24 -3.96
CA ARG A 376 -5.60 -18.88 -3.50
C ARG A 376 -5.46 -20.41 -3.32
N GLU A 377 -4.62 -21.06 -4.09
CA GLU A 377 -4.35 -22.49 -3.91
C GLU A 377 -3.70 -22.75 -2.56
N HIS A 378 -2.59 -22.08 -2.26
CA HIS A 378 -1.90 -22.21 -0.97
C HIS A 378 -2.73 -21.74 0.22
N GLU A 379 -3.52 -20.67 0.07
CA GLU A 379 -4.49 -20.28 1.10
C GLU A 379 -5.53 -21.39 1.36
N SER A 380 -5.99 -22.08 0.31
CA SER A 380 -6.92 -23.20 0.45
C SER A 380 -6.29 -24.44 1.10
N GLU A 381 -4.98 -24.58 1.01
CA GLU A 381 -4.20 -25.64 1.68
C GLU A 381 -3.99 -25.35 3.18
N GLY A 382 -4.10 -24.06 3.60
CA GLY A 382 -4.00 -23.67 4.99
C GLY A 382 -3.00 -22.56 5.29
N VAL A 383 -2.48 -21.85 4.30
CA VAL A 383 -1.64 -20.66 4.52
C VAL A 383 -2.52 -19.50 4.97
N ASP A 384 -2.20 -18.86 6.10
CA ASP A 384 -2.98 -17.76 6.65
C ASP A 384 -2.59 -16.40 6.07
N PHE A 385 -1.31 -16.18 5.81
CA PHE A 385 -0.80 -14.92 5.25
C PHE A 385 0.61 -15.09 4.66
N TRP A 386 1.19 -14.01 4.12
CA TRP A 386 2.39 -14.04 3.31
C TRP A 386 3.44 -13.09 3.84
N TRP A 387 4.70 -13.53 3.84
CA TRP A 387 5.85 -12.68 4.09
C TRP A 387 6.58 -12.41 2.76
N LEU A 388 6.40 -11.21 2.21
CA LEU A 388 7.19 -10.74 1.07
C LEU A 388 8.52 -10.20 1.59
N ASP A 389 9.58 -10.94 1.32
CA ASP A 389 10.93 -10.57 1.70
C ASP A 389 11.54 -9.63 0.65
N TRP A 390 12.81 -9.31 0.77
CA TRP A 390 13.50 -8.44 -0.16
C TRP A 390 13.51 -8.99 -1.60
N GLN A 391 14.19 -8.33 -2.58
CA GLN A 391 14.24 -8.72 -4.00
C GLN A 391 13.00 -8.33 -4.84
N GLN A 392 12.29 -7.28 -4.45
CA GLN A 392 11.20 -6.72 -5.26
C GLN A 392 11.63 -5.42 -5.99
N HIS A 393 12.92 -5.24 -6.25
CA HIS A 393 13.50 -4.01 -6.79
C HIS A 393 13.28 -3.81 -8.30
N LEU A 394 12.67 -4.77 -8.99
CA LEU A 394 12.41 -4.71 -10.42
C LEU A 394 11.49 -3.53 -10.76
N THR A 395 11.84 -2.82 -11.83
CA THR A 395 10.96 -1.82 -12.44
C THR A 395 10.06 -2.49 -13.46
N SER A 396 8.79 -2.08 -13.48
CA SER A 396 7.84 -2.59 -14.46
C SER A 396 7.91 -1.81 -15.78
N PRO A 397 7.71 -2.46 -16.92
CA PRO A 397 7.49 -1.79 -18.19
C PRO A 397 6.08 -1.19 -18.32
N TYR A 398 5.13 -1.57 -17.45
CA TYR A 398 3.74 -1.11 -17.50
C TYR A 398 3.54 0.22 -16.76
N THR A 399 4.29 0.43 -15.66
CA THR A 399 4.27 1.67 -14.89
C THR A 399 5.66 2.23 -14.77
N SER A 400 6.00 3.07 -15.72
CA SER A 400 7.31 3.68 -15.81
C SER A 400 7.71 4.37 -14.49
N GLY A 401 8.87 4.02 -13.97
CA GLY A 401 9.47 4.64 -12.78
C GLY A 401 8.96 4.19 -11.43
N LEU A 402 8.04 3.23 -11.35
CA LEU A 402 7.62 2.59 -10.10
C LEU A 402 8.22 1.20 -9.99
N GLY A 403 8.86 0.91 -8.86
CA GLY A 403 9.35 -0.42 -8.55
C GLY A 403 8.24 -1.36 -8.10
N GLN A 404 8.47 -2.67 -8.17
CA GLN A 404 7.48 -3.67 -7.73
C GLN A 404 7.17 -3.56 -6.23
N THR A 405 8.10 -3.05 -5.41
CA THR A 405 7.85 -2.77 -3.98
C THR A 405 6.78 -1.72 -3.71
N PHE A 406 6.41 -0.95 -4.74
CA PHE A 406 5.28 -0.04 -4.65
C PHE A 406 3.95 -0.78 -4.78
N TRP A 407 3.88 -1.78 -5.66
CA TRP A 407 2.68 -2.54 -5.97
C TRP A 407 2.46 -3.70 -5.02
#